data_84bcde9e26aeed9fcaecefb99f1d5e8a
#
_entry.id   84bcde9e26aeed9fcaecefb99f1d5e8a
#
_cell.length_a   1.000
_cell.length_b   1.000
_cell.length_c   1.000
_cell.angle_alpha   90.00
_cell.angle_beta   90.00
_cell.angle_gamma   90.00
#
_symmetry.space_group_name_H-M   'P 1'
#
loop_
_entity.id
_entity.type
_entity.pdbx_description
1 polymer ?
#
loop_
_entity_poly.entity_id
_entity_poly.type
_entity_poly.pdbx_seq_one_letter_code
_entity_poly.pdbx_strand_id
1 'polypeptide(L)'
;SISDEVLDYLEELNKRTDLVIELGLQTIHDKTAKLINRGSTLEEFENCLKKLNDRNINVVVHIINGLPYETKEMMIETAKYLSNKKILGIKIHMLHILKDTNLFKLYLKENFHVLTKEEYVDIVCDQLEYLDEKIVINRITGDPDKDELIEPTWLTKKFGVLNDIDKELKRRDTYQGFNKSILNKVRQIIDKNLKENDIAVDMTTGNGNDTLYLCNALNKGFVFGFDVQSAAINNTDKLLKDNK
;
A
#
# COMPACT_ATOMS: atom_id res chain seq x y z
N SER A 1 -21.84 1.63 4.50
CA SER A 1 -22.05 1.88 3.05
C SER A 1 -22.73 3.22 2.84
N ILE A 2 -22.36 3.95 1.80
CA ILE A 2 -23.01 5.22 1.42
C ILE A 2 -24.30 4.88 0.66
N SER A 3 -25.44 5.49 1.02
CA SER A 3 -26.72 5.30 0.30
C SER A 3 -26.66 5.97 -1.08
N ASP A 4 -27.49 5.52 -2.00
CA ASP A 4 -27.53 6.09 -3.36
C ASP A 4 -28.01 7.54 -3.34
N GLU A 5 -28.94 7.91 -2.45
CA GLU A 5 -29.38 9.32 -2.25
C GLU A 5 -28.20 10.24 -1.86
N VAL A 6 -27.33 9.78 -0.97
CA VAL A 6 -26.14 10.56 -0.58
C VAL A 6 -25.17 10.65 -1.75
N LEU A 7 -24.98 9.56 -2.53
CA LEU A 7 -24.13 9.58 -3.71
C LEU A 7 -24.63 10.55 -4.78
N ASP A 8 -25.94 10.61 -5.01
CA ASP A 8 -26.56 11.52 -5.99
C ASP A 8 -26.39 12.98 -5.53
N TYR A 9 -26.54 13.26 -4.23
CA TYR A 9 -26.25 14.58 -3.68
C TYR A 9 -24.78 14.98 -3.82
N LEU A 10 -23.86 14.05 -3.54
CA LEU A 10 -22.43 14.29 -3.72
C LEU A 10 -22.06 14.54 -5.19
N GLU A 11 -22.68 13.83 -6.12
CA GLU A 11 -22.48 14.04 -7.56
C GLU A 11 -22.96 15.46 -7.98
N GLU A 12 -24.12 15.90 -7.52
CA GLU A 12 -24.60 17.27 -7.78
C GLU A 12 -23.67 18.33 -7.16
N LEU A 13 -23.15 18.07 -5.96
CA LEU A 13 -22.20 18.96 -5.32
C LEU A 13 -20.88 19.02 -6.12
N ASN A 14 -20.40 17.87 -6.62
CA ASN A 14 -19.19 17.77 -7.41
C ASN A 14 -19.24 18.55 -8.74
N LYS A 15 -20.45 18.76 -9.31
CA LYS A 15 -20.63 19.61 -10.50
C LYS A 15 -20.43 21.11 -10.21
N ARG A 16 -20.48 21.51 -8.93
CA ARG A 16 -20.40 22.92 -8.50
C ARG A 16 -19.07 23.28 -7.86
N THR A 17 -18.30 22.29 -7.43
CA THR A 17 -17.03 22.45 -6.72
C THR A 17 -16.15 21.24 -6.93
N ASP A 18 -14.84 21.39 -6.72
CA ASP A 18 -13.89 20.26 -6.72
C ASP A 18 -14.05 19.47 -5.43
N LEU A 19 -14.99 18.53 -5.42
CA LEU A 19 -15.27 17.70 -4.27
C LEU A 19 -14.22 16.61 -4.11
N VAL A 20 -13.68 16.48 -2.91
CA VAL A 20 -12.81 15.38 -2.53
C VAL A 20 -13.41 14.65 -1.34
N ILE A 21 -13.58 13.34 -1.45
CA ILE A 21 -14.05 12.47 -0.36
C ILE A 21 -12.86 11.75 0.26
N GLU A 22 -12.75 11.79 1.57
CA GLU A 22 -11.75 11.07 2.33
C GLU A 22 -12.30 9.74 2.83
N LEU A 23 -11.66 8.63 2.48
CA LEU A 23 -12.04 7.27 2.89
C LEU A 23 -11.00 6.65 3.81
N GLY A 24 -11.45 6.16 4.96
CA GLY A 24 -10.61 5.42 5.90
C GLY A 24 -10.50 3.93 5.55
N LEU A 25 -9.48 3.52 4.82
CA LEU A 25 -9.15 2.11 4.62
C LEU A 25 -8.37 1.53 5.81
N GLN A 26 -7.45 2.28 6.36
CA GLN A 26 -6.50 1.95 7.40
C GLN A 26 -5.53 0.82 7.00
N THR A 27 -6.04 -0.33 6.57
CA THR A 27 -5.31 -1.52 6.09
C THR A 27 -6.20 -2.34 5.15
N ILE A 28 -5.60 -3.11 4.25
CA ILE A 28 -6.31 -4.11 3.43
C ILE A 28 -6.60 -5.41 4.18
N HIS A 29 -5.96 -5.63 5.32
CA HIS A 29 -6.03 -6.89 6.08
C HIS A 29 -7.27 -6.90 6.98
N ASP A 30 -8.32 -7.62 6.58
CA ASP A 30 -9.61 -7.66 7.31
C ASP A 30 -9.48 -8.18 8.75
N LYS A 31 -8.48 -9.03 9.04
CA LYS A 31 -8.20 -9.47 10.42
C LYS A 31 -7.80 -8.30 11.31
N THR A 32 -6.88 -7.45 10.83
CA THR A 32 -6.45 -6.23 11.53
C THR A 32 -7.59 -5.22 11.59
N ALA A 33 -8.32 -5.04 10.48
CA ALA A 33 -9.46 -4.14 10.43
C ALA A 33 -10.55 -4.47 11.48
N LYS A 34 -10.82 -5.76 11.68
CA LYS A 34 -11.71 -6.23 12.76
C LYS A 34 -11.15 -5.94 14.15
N LEU A 35 -9.85 -6.16 14.34
CA LEU A 35 -9.18 -5.90 15.63
C LEU A 35 -9.29 -4.43 16.06
N ILE A 36 -9.11 -3.52 15.11
CA ILE A 36 -9.21 -2.06 15.38
C ILE A 36 -10.63 -1.52 15.28
N ASN A 37 -11.65 -2.37 15.13
CA ASN A 37 -13.05 -1.99 14.98
C ASN A 37 -13.30 -1.00 13.83
N ARG A 38 -12.67 -1.19 12.67
CA ARG A 38 -12.87 -0.32 11.50
C ARG A 38 -14.35 -0.23 11.07
N GLY A 39 -15.15 -1.26 11.35
CA GLY A 39 -16.58 -1.27 11.05
C GLY A 39 -16.94 -1.54 9.58
N SER A 40 -15.95 -1.76 8.71
CA SER A 40 -16.17 -2.10 7.30
C SER A 40 -15.12 -3.12 6.81
N THR A 41 -15.48 -3.92 5.82
CA THR A 41 -14.58 -4.87 5.16
C THR A 41 -13.82 -4.20 4.00
N LEU A 42 -12.81 -4.90 3.46
CA LEU A 42 -12.14 -4.47 2.24
C LEU A 42 -13.10 -4.43 1.05
N GLU A 43 -13.99 -5.40 0.92
CA GLU A 43 -15.01 -5.44 -0.13
C GLU A 43 -15.96 -4.24 -0.07
N GLU A 44 -16.41 -3.85 1.12
CA GLU A 44 -17.25 -2.65 1.31
C GLU A 44 -16.51 -1.36 0.94
N PHE A 45 -15.22 -1.28 1.24
CA PHE A 45 -14.37 -0.17 0.80
C PHE A 45 -14.27 -0.13 -0.73
N GLU A 46 -14.01 -1.28 -1.39
CA GLU A 46 -13.92 -1.36 -2.84
C GLU A 46 -15.22 -0.94 -3.53
N ASN A 47 -16.35 -1.42 -3.02
CA ASN A 47 -17.67 -1.06 -3.52
C ASN A 47 -17.94 0.44 -3.36
N CYS A 48 -17.55 1.03 -2.23
CA CYS A 48 -17.67 2.47 -2.00
C CYS A 48 -16.78 3.27 -2.97
N LEU A 49 -15.51 2.89 -3.08
CA LEU A 49 -14.56 3.53 -3.99
C LEU A 49 -15.03 3.47 -5.45
N LYS A 50 -15.54 2.31 -5.87
CA LYS A 50 -16.11 2.14 -7.22
C LYS A 50 -17.28 3.08 -7.46
N LYS A 51 -18.27 3.14 -6.55
CA LYS A 51 -19.44 4.03 -6.66
C LYS A 51 -19.07 5.51 -6.78
N LEU A 52 -18.04 5.95 -6.04
CA LEU A 52 -17.52 7.33 -6.11
C LEU A 52 -16.80 7.58 -7.45
N ASN A 53 -15.96 6.63 -7.89
CA ASN A 53 -15.25 6.72 -9.17
C ASN A 53 -16.19 6.71 -10.38
N ASP A 54 -17.28 5.94 -10.34
CA ASP A 54 -18.30 5.90 -11.40
C ASP A 54 -19.00 7.27 -11.57
N ARG A 55 -19.01 8.10 -10.51
CA ARG A 55 -19.53 9.49 -10.50
C ARG A 55 -18.43 10.56 -10.67
N ASN A 56 -17.20 10.15 -11.00
CA ASN A 56 -16.03 11.03 -11.13
C ASN A 56 -15.74 11.90 -9.88
N ILE A 57 -16.06 11.39 -8.69
CA ILE A 57 -15.73 12.03 -7.42
C ILE A 57 -14.33 11.64 -6.99
N ASN A 58 -13.49 12.63 -6.72
CA ASN A 58 -12.12 12.40 -6.28
C ASN A 58 -12.07 11.82 -4.87
N VAL A 59 -11.19 10.84 -4.68
CA VAL A 59 -11.04 10.14 -3.39
C VAL A 59 -9.61 10.23 -2.89
N VAL A 60 -9.46 10.60 -1.62
CA VAL A 60 -8.21 10.47 -0.85
C VAL A 60 -8.37 9.36 0.16
N VAL A 61 -7.44 8.43 0.22
CA VAL A 61 -7.51 7.25 1.09
C VAL A 61 -6.59 7.42 2.29
N HIS A 62 -7.07 7.05 3.47
CA HIS A 62 -6.26 7.04 4.69
C HIS A 62 -5.80 5.63 5.02
N ILE A 63 -4.51 5.46 5.31
CA ILE A 63 -3.90 4.25 5.85
C ILE A 63 -3.16 4.54 7.15
N ILE A 64 -2.96 3.50 7.97
CA ILE A 64 -2.24 3.61 9.24
C ILE A 64 -1.15 2.56 9.29
N ASN A 65 0.10 3.01 9.48
CA ASN A 65 1.24 2.14 9.73
C ASN A 65 1.39 1.84 11.22
N GLY A 66 1.85 0.64 11.54
CA GLY A 66 2.09 0.18 12.92
C GLY A 66 0.84 -0.34 13.62
N LEU A 67 -0.20 -0.73 12.87
CA LEU A 67 -1.37 -1.40 13.45
C LEU A 67 -0.95 -2.70 14.17
N PRO A 68 -1.63 -3.09 15.28
CA PRO A 68 -1.24 -4.27 16.05
C PRO A 68 -1.11 -5.53 15.18
N TYR A 69 0.02 -6.21 15.32
CA TYR A 69 0.39 -7.47 14.62
C TYR A 69 0.59 -7.34 13.11
N GLU A 70 0.59 -6.15 12.54
CA GLU A 70 0.99 -5.96 11.13
C GLU A 70 2.51 -5.95 11.01
N THR A 71 3.01 -6.72 10.04
CA THR A 71 4.43 -6.71 9.66
C THR A 71 4.71 -5.57 8.68
N LYS A 72 5.99 -5.28 8.45
CA LYS A 72 6.43 -4.33 7.44
C LYS A 72 5.86 -4.68 6.05
N GLU A 73 5.89 -5.96 5.68
CA GLU A 73 5.38 -6.47 4.41
C GLU A 73 3.89 -6.19 4.24
N MET A 74 3.08 -6.41 5.28
CA MET A 74 1.64 -6.13 5.27
C MET A 74 1.33 -4.65 5.04
N MET A 75 2.10 -3.74 5.66
CA MET A 75 1.97 -2.30 5.44
C MET A 75 2.34 -1.91 4.01
N ILE A 76 3.39 -2.51 3.44
CA ILE A 76 3.81 -2.31 2.05
C ILE A 76 2.75 -2.88 1.08
N GLU A 77 2.17 -4.04 1.35
CA GLU A 77 1.08 -4.63 0.56
C GLU A 77 -0.12 -3.68 0.47
N THR A 78 -0.47 -3.00 1.55
CA THR A 78 -1.53 -1.98 1.56
C THR A 78 -1.22 -0.84 0.58
N ALA A 79 0.01 -0.35 0.54
CA ALA A 79 0.43 0.70 -0.41
C ALA A 79 0.43 0.18 -1.87
N LYS A 80 0.95 -1.02 -2.12
CA LYS A 80 0.92 -1.67 -3.43
C LYS A 80 -0.50 -1.85 -3.96
N TYR A 81 -1.42 -2.27 -3.09
CA TYR A 81 -2.82 -2.40 -3.43
C TYR A 81 -3.42 -1.07 -3.88
N LEU A 82 -3.22 0.00 -3.11
CA LEU A 82 -3.73 1.34 -3.43
C LEU A 82 -3.09 1.95 -4.67
N SER A 83 -1.83 1.63 -4.94
CA SER A 83 -1.11 2.06 -6.15
C SER A 83 -1.81 1.65 -7.45
N ASN A 84 -2.64 0.61 -7.43
CA ASN A 84 -3.41 0.10 -8.57
C ASN A 84 -4.88 0.55 -8.57
N LYS A 85 -5.27 1.43 -7.64
CA LYS A 85 -6.65 1.96 -7.56
C LYS A 85 -6.73 3.36 -8.14
N LYS A 86 -7.90 3.72 -8.67
CA LYS A 86 -8.18 5.08 -9.12
C LYS A 86 -8.49 5.94 -7.89
N ILE A 87 -7.47 6.58 -7.33
CA ILE A 87 -7.55 7.51 -6.20
C ILE A 87 -6.77 8.79 -6.54
N LEU A 88 -7.23 9.93 -6.02
CA LEU A 88 -6.53 11.21 -6.18
C LEU A 88 -5.29 11.25 -5.30
N GLY A 89 -5.39 10.77 -4.07
CA GLY A 89 -4.30 10.88 -3.12
C GLY A 89 -4.40 9.94 -1.94
N ILE A 90 -3.38 9.99 -1.09
CA ILE A 90 -3.25 9.17 0.10
C ILE A 90 -2.78 9.98 1.30
N LYS A 91 -3.29 9.63 2.48
CA LYS A 91 -2.76 10.06 3.77
C LYS A 91 -2.21 8.86 4.51
N ILE A 92 -0.92 8.87 4.75
CA ILE A 92 -0.21 7.82 5.51
C ILE A 92 -0.07 8.32 6.95
N HIS A 93 -0.70 7.63 7.89
CA HIS A 93 -0.62 7.93 9.31
C HIS A 93 0.20 6.85 10.03
N MET A 94 0.76 7.20 11.18
CA MET A 94 1.23 6.23 12.15
C MET A 94 0.14 5.96 13.18
N LEU A 95 0.21 4.78 13.79
CA LEU A 95 -0.68 4.45 14.89
C LEU A 95 -0.46 5.40 16.07
N HIS A 96 -1.54 5.91 16.66
CA HIS A 96 -1.53 6.66 17.90
C HIS A 96 -2.19 5.85 19.00
N ILE A 97 -1.49 5.57 20.07
CA ILE A 97 -2.06 4.99 21.28
C ILE A 97 -2.38 6.13 22.23
N LEU A 98 -3.67 6.43 22.35
CA LEU A 98 -4.17 7.52 23.19
C LEU A 98 -4.70 6.96 24.51
N LYS A 99 -4.62 7.78 25.58
CA LYS A 99 -5.19 7.46 26.90
C LYS A 99 -6.66 7.01 26.78
N ASP A 100 -7.07 6.15 27.71
CA ASP A 100 -8.47 5.73 27.91
C ASP A 100 -9.14 5.06 26.71
N THR A 101 -8.38 4.75 25.64
CA THR A 101 -8.89 4.00 24.49
C THR A 101 -8.84 2.48 24.70
N ASN A 102 -9.63 1.75 23.92
CA ASN A 102 -9.54 0.28 23.91
C ASN A 102 -8.20 -0.21 23.37
N LEU A 103 -7.58 0.54 22.46
CA LEU A 103 -6.24 0.25 21.95
C LEU A 103 -5.18 0.39 23.06
N PHE A 104 -5.29 1.38 23.92
CA PHE A 104 -4.40 1.53 25.07
C PHE A 104 -4.56 0.36 26.05
N LYS A 105 -5.78 -0.10 26.32
CA LYS A 105 -6.01 -1.30 27.15
C LYS A 105 -5.39 -2.53 26.53
N LEU A 106 -5.50 -2.70 25.22
CA LEU A 106 -4.86 -3.79 24.49
C LEU A 106 -3.33 -3.71 24.58
N TYR A 107 -2.77 -2.52 24.42
CA TYR A 107 -1.33 -2.28 24.54
C TYR A 107 -0.79 -2.64 25.92
N LEU A 108 -1.49 -2.22 26.99
CA LEU A 108 -1.09 -2.55 28.36
C LEU A 108 -1.14 -4.06 28.64
N LYS A 109 -2.09 -4.78 28.01
CA LYS A 109 -2.27 -6.21 28.21
C LYS A 109 -1.26 -7.05 27.42
N GLU A 110 -1.02 -6.70 26.16
CA GLU A 110 -0.33 -7.56 25.20
C GLU A 110 1.04 -7.00 24.77
N ASN A 111 1.32 -5.74 25.10
CA ASN A 111 2.58 -5.04 24.82
C ASN A 111 3.06 -5.29 23.36
N PHE A 112 2.14 -5.15 22.38
CA PHE A 112 2.49 -5.30 20.99
C PHE A 112 3.51 -4.24 20.54
N HIS A 113 4.28 -4.55 19.50
CA HIS A 113 5.32 -3.66 19.00
C HIS A 113 4.74 -2.33 18.49
N VAL A 114 5.33 -1.22 18.93
CA VAL A 114 5.09 0.13 18.43
C VAL A 114 6.30 0.54 17.59
N LEU A 115 6.06 1.01 16.37
CA LEU A 115 7.14 1.38 15.47
C LEU A 115 8.03 2.46 16.06
N THR A 116 9.33 2.25 15.98
CA THR A 116 10.32 3.31 16.18
C THR A 116 10.23 4.33 15.02
N LYS A 117 10.81 5.50 15.21
CA LYS A 117 10.87 6.52 14.16
C LYS A 117 11.61 6.00 12.92
N GLU A 118 12.70 5.29 13.12
CA GLU A 118 13.52 4.70 12.07
C GLU A 118 12.77 3.65 11.26
N GLU A 119 12.05 2.74 11.93
CA GLU A 119 11.18 1.77 11.28
C GLU A 119 10.06 2.43 10.47
N TYR A 120 9.44 3.48 11.04
CA TYR A 120 8.39 4.23 10.34
C TYR A 120 8.93 4.90 9.08
N VAL A 121 10.09 5.57 9.16
CA VAL A 121 10.74 6.21 8.00
C VAL A 121 11.05 5.18 6.93
N ASP A 122 11.61 4.04 7.30
CA ASP A 122 11.98 2.96 6.39
C ASP A 122 10.74 2.39 5.67
N ILE A 123 9.65 2.10 6.42
CA ILE A 123 8.38 1.62 5.86
C ILE A 123 7.76 2.63 4.90
N VAL A 124 7.72 3.91 5.29
CA VAL A 124 7.14 4.96 4.43
C VAL A 124 7.92 5.13 3.14
N CYS A 125 9.25 5.08 3.18
CA CYS A 125 10.08 5.11 1.98
C CYS A 125 9.75 3.93 1.05
N ASP A 126 9.67 2.70 1.58
CA ASP A 126 9.28 1.54 0.80
C ASP A 126 7.88 1.70 0.20
N GLN A 127 6.91 2.22 0.96
CA GLN A 127 5.55 2.48 0.47
C GLN A 127 5.55 3.51 -0.67
N LEU A 128 6.31 4.61 -0.53
CA LEU A 128 6.43 5.64 -1.55
C LEU A 128 7.03 5.08 -2.84
N GLU A 129 8.05 4.23 -2.76
CA GLU A 129 8.66 3.58 -3.92
C GLU A 129 7.66 2.74 -4.74
N TYR A 130 6.62 2.16 -4.10
CA TYR A 130 5.58 1.38 -4.76
C TYR A 130 4.33 2.18 -5.15
N LEU A 131 4.08 3.35 -4.55
CA LEU A 131 2.92 4.18 -4.89
C LEU A 131 3.11 4.84 -6.26
N ASP A 132 2.07 4.82 -7.09
CA ASP A 132 2.08 5.47 -8.39
C ASP A 132 2.42 6.96 -8.27
N GLU A 133 3.28 7.48 -9.13
CA GLU A 133 3.71 8.88 -9.14
C GLU A 133 2.56 9.90 -9.29
N LYS A 134 1.41 9.45 -9.81
CA LYS A 134 0.21 10.29 -9.98
C LYS A 134 -0.62 10.42 -8.69
N ILE A 135 -0.39 9.57 -7.70
CA ILE A 135 -1.11 9.63 -6.41
C ILE A 135 -0.51 10.76 -5.57
N VAL A 136 -1.34 11.73 -5.22
CA VAL A 136 -0.90 12.86 -4.39
C VAL A 136 -0.68 12.39 -2.95
N ILE A 137 0.50 12.67 -2.39
CA ILE A 137 0.78 12.41 -0.98
C ILE A 137 0.28 13.59 -0.15
N ASN A 138 -0.94 13.49 0.36
CA ASN A 138 -1.58 14.56 1.11
C ASN A 138 -1.01 14.70 2.53
N ARG A 139 -0.56 13.60 3.13
CA ARG A 139 0.01 13.57 4.48
C ARG A 139 0.84 12.32 4.71
N ILE A 140 1.95 12.47 5.46
CA ILE A 140 2.81 11.36 5.86
C ILE A 140 2.96 11.28 7.40
N THR A 141 2.37 12.19 8.14
CA THR A 141 2.45 12.23 9.61
C THR A 141 1.08 12.41 10.22
N GLY A 142 0.93 12.08 11.51
CA GLY A 142 -0.24 12.41 12.31
C GLY A 142 -0.01 13.65 13.19
N ASP A 143 -1.10 14.17 13.75
CA ASP A 143 -1.10 15.26 14.74
C ASP A 143 -1.96 14.80 15.92
N PRO A 144 -1.48 13.92 16.81
CA PRO A 144 -2.20 13.54 18.00
C PRO A 144 -2.23 14.69 19.02
N ASP A 145 -3.23 14.68 19.89
CA ASP A 145 -3.18 15.50 21.08
C ASP A 145 -2.02 15.03 21.97
N LYS A 146 -1.10 15.95 22.30
CA LYS A 146 0.13 15.63 23.04
C LYS A 146 -0.14 15.21 24.47
N ASP A 147 -1.23 15.70 25.07
CA ASP A 147 -1.58 15.42 26.46
C ASP A 147 -2.24 14.04 26.61
N GLU A 148 -2.77 13.50 25.51
CA GLU A 148 -3.40 12.18 25.45
C GLU A 148 -2.50 11.09 24.86
N LEU A 149 -1.44 11.47 24.13
CA LEU A 149 -0.56 10.52 23.46
C LEU A 149 0.29 9.72 24.46
N ILE A 150 0.12 8.40 24.42
CA ILE A 150 0.96 7.45 25.17
C ILE A 150 2.14 7.00 24.30
N GLU A 151 1.86 6.51 23.08
CA GLU A 151 2.84 6.05 22.10
C GLU A 151 2.40 6.36 20.66
N PRO A 152 3.34 6.54 19.75
CA PRO A 152 4.78 6.65 19.93
C PRO A 152 5.22 8.06 20.38
N THR A 153 6.07 8.14 21.37
CA THR A 153 6.52 9.43 21.97
C THR A 153 7.36 10.29 21.02
N TRP A 154 8.02 9.70 20.01
CA TRP A 154 8.83 10.42 19.02
C TRP A 154 8.00 11.33 18.08
N LEU A 155 6.68 11.17 18.06
CA LEU A 155 5.76 11.91 17.21
C LEU A 155 5.68 13.41 17.56
N THR A 156 6.04 13.79 18.73
CA THR A 156 6.06 15.19 19.17
C THR A 156 6.98 16.08 18.32
N LYS A 157 7.84 15.49 17.48
CA LYS A 157 8.81 16.17 16.59
C LYS A 157 8.54 15.87 15.11
N LYS A 158 7.33 16.08 14.61
CA LYS A 158 6.90 15.72 13.22
C LYS A 158 7.78 16.25 12.10
N PHE A 159 8.32 17.47 12.22
CA PHE A 159 9.23 18.01 11.19
C PHE A 159 10.51 17.18 11.04
N GLY A 160 10.97 16.54 12.13
CA GLY A 160 12.09 15.61 12.05
C GLY A 160 11.78 14.40 11.18
N VAL A 161 10.56 13.86 11.25
CA VAL A 161 10.15 12.67 10.47
C VAL A 161 10.12 12.97 8.97
N LEU A 162 9.55 14.11 8.55
CA LEU A 162 9.53 14.50 7.13
C LEU A 162 10.94 14.68 6.57
N ASN A 163 11.81 15.35 7.34
CA ASN A 163 13.20 15.53 6.94
C ASN A 163 13.96 14.19 6.85
N ASP A 164 13.67 13.26 7.75
CA ASP A 164 14.33 11.95 7.77
C ASP A 164 13.84 11.08 6.59
N ILE A 165 12.57 11.14 6.21
CA ILE A 165 12.04 10.50 4.99
C ILE A 165 12.73 11.07 3.74
N ASP A 166 12.85 12.40 3.62
CA ASP A 166 13.52 13.03 2.48
C ASP A 166 15.01 12.63 2.39
N LYS A 167 15.71 12.60 3.52
CA LYS A 167 17.10 12.12 3.59
C LYS A 167 17.23 10.66 3.21
N GLU A 168 16.30 9.82 3.68
CA GLU A 168 16.33 8.39 3.42
C GLU A 168 16.07 8.09 1.93
N LEU A 169 15.09 8.74 1.31
CA LEU A 169 14.87 8.63 -0.14
C LEU A 169 16.10 9.06 -0.93
N LYS A 170 16.75 10.17 -0.54
CA LYS A 170 18.01 10.61 -1.16
C LYS A 170 19.14 9.60 -0.96
N ARG A 171 19.27 9.04 0.25
CA ARG A 171 20.29 8.01 0.55
C ARG A 171 20.10 6.76 -0.30
N ARG A 172 18.84 6.38 -0.57
CA ARG A 172 18.48 5.23 -1.40
C ARG A 172 18.55 5.52 -2.89
N ASP A 173 18.70 6.79 -3.27
CA ASP A 173 18.59 7.26 -4.66
C ASP A 173 17.25 6.85 -5.29
N THR A 174 16.16 7.06 -4.55
CA THR A 174 14.81 6.64 -4.95
C THR A 174 13.80 7.78 -4.81
N TYR A 175 12.59 7.56 -5.35
CA TYR A 175 11.49 8.51 -5.36
C TYR A 175 10.14 7.79 -5.41
N GLN A 176 9.05 8.52 -5.27
CA GLN A 176 7.69 7.96 -5.39
C GLN A 176 7.50 7.29 -6.75
N GLY A 177 7.07 6.03 -6.74
CA GLY A 177 6.83 5.25 -7.96
C GLY A 177 8.08 4.60 -8.55
N PHE A 178 9.23 4.68 -7.87
CA PHE A 178 10.50 4.10 -8.35
C PHE A 178 10.34 2.64 -8.76
N ASN A 179 9.83 1.79 -7.89
CA ASN A 179 9.66 0.36 -8.15
C ASN A 179 8.57 0.09 -9.21
N LYS A 180 7.49 0.87 -9.21
CA LYS A 180 6.44 0.75 -10.21
C LYS A 180 6.91 1.18 -11.59
N SER A 181 7.67 2.26 -11.67
CA SER A 181 8.22 2.79 -12.93
C SER A 181 9.18 1.80 -13.59
N ILE A 182 10.09 1.19 -12.82
CA ILE A 182 11.04 0.20 -13.34
C ILE A 182 10.31 -1.04 -13.83
N LEU A 183 9.42 -1.62 -13.01
CA LEU A 183 8.66 -2.81 -13.39
C LEU A 183 7.80 -2.57 -14.64
N ASN A 184 7.12 -1.42 -14.71
CA ASN A 184 6.32 -1.07 -15.89
C ASN A 184 7.20 -0.87 -17.13
N LYS A 185 8.36 -0.23 -17.02
CA LYS A 185 9.30 -0.07 -18.15
C LYS A 185 9.83 -1.42 -18.62
N VAL A 186 10.22 -2.31 -17.70
CA VAL A 186 10.69 -3.65 -18.02
C VAL A 186 9.58 -4.44 -18.72
N ARG A 187 8.37 -4.44 -18.20
CA ARG A 187 7.21 -5.11 -18.82
C ARG A 187 6.89 -4.56 -20.20
N GLN A 188 6.87 -3.25 -20.40
CA GLN A 188 6.69 -2.64 -21.72
C GLN A 188 7.78 -3.06 -22.72
N ILE A 189 9.03 -3.18 -22.27
CA ILE A 189 10.14 -3.67 -23.12
C ILE A 189 9.91 -5.13 -23.46
N ILE A 190 9.51 -5.95 -22.48
CA ILE A 190 9.20 -7.37 -22.69
C ILE A 190 8.04 -7.50 -23.68
N ASP A 191 6.90 -6.86 -23.44
CA ASP A 191 5.69 -6.92 -24.29
C ASP A 191 5.97 -6.48 -25.74
N LYS A 192 6.85 -5.50 -25.92
CA LYS A 192 7.21 -5.00 -27.24
C LYS A 192 8.11 -5.95 -28.02
N ASN A 193 8.94 -6.73 -27.34
CA ASN A 193 9.99 -7.53 -27.95
C ASN A 193 9.73 -9.05 -27.90
N LEU A 194 8.94 -9.53 -26.94
CA LEU A 194 8.65 -10.94 -26.74
C LEU A 194 7.57 -11.42 -27.70
N LYS A 195 7.83 -12.51 -28.41
CA LYS A 195 6.87 -13.19 -29.29
C LYS A 195 6.38 -14.47 -28.63
N GLU A 196 5.17 -14.89 -28.97
CA GLU A 196 4.51 -16.08 -28.38
C GLU A 196 5.35 -17.36 -28.34
N ASN A 197 6.27 -17.53 -29.29
CA ASN A 197 7.11 -18.73 -29.47
C ASN A 197 8.53 -18.55 -28.93
N ASP A 198 8.86 -17.42 -28.33
CA ASP A 198 10.22 -17.14 -27.86
C ASP A 198 10.59 -17.99 -26.64
N ILE A 199 11.87 -17.98 -26.34
CA ILE A 199 12.42 -18.55 -25.11
C ILE A 199 12.84 -17.37 -24.22
N ALA A 200 12.30 -17.31 -23.00
CA ALA A 200 12.71 -16.33 -22.00
C ALA A 200 13.52 -17.00 -20.89
N VAL A 201 14.45 -16.25 -20.33
CA VAL A 201 15.28 -16.71 -19.21
C VAL A 201 15.17 -15.70 -18.07
N ASP A 202 14.69 -16.16 -16.93
CA ASP A 202 14.67 -15.40 -15.68
C ASP A 202 15.86 -15.87 -14.82
N MET A 203 16.87 -15.02 -14.69
CA MET A 203 18.13 -15.36 -13.99
C MET A 203 18.04 -15.19 -12.47
N THR A 204 16.91 -14.67 -11.94
CA THR A 204 16.69 -14.42 -10.51
C THR A 204 15.21 -14.55 -10.19
N THR A 205 14.70 -15.80 -10.14
CA THR A 205 13.25 -16.05 -10.01
C THR A 205 12.63 -15.47 -8.74
N GLY A 206 13.37 -15.37 -7.65
CA GLY A 206 12.90 -14.81 -6.38
C GLY A 206 11.59 -15.44 -5.92
N ASN A 207 10.52 -14.64 -5.83
CA ASN A 207 9.16 -15.10 -5.50
C ASN A 207 8.33 -15.53 -6.74
N GLY A 208 8.94 -15.59 -7.94
CA GLY A 208 8.33 -16.10 -9.16
C GLY A 208 7.40 -15.16 -9.93
N ASN A 209 7.23 -13.91 -9.48
CA ASN A 209 6.28 -12.99 -10.11
C ASN A 209 6.65 -12.62 -11.55
N ASP A 210 7.93 -12.40 -11.84
CA ASP A 210 8.39 -12.10 -13.19
C ASP A 210 8.44 -13.36 -14.06
N THR A 211 8.80 -14.51 -13.48
CA THR A 211 8.68 -15.82 -14.15
C THR A 211 7.23 -16.09 -14.56
N LEU A 212 6.25 -15.89 -13.66
CA LEU A 212 4.82 -16.05 -13.96
C LEU A 212 4.36 -15.08 -15.06
N TYR A 213 4.81 -13.81 -15.00
CA TYR A 213 4.51 -12.82 -16.04
C TYR A 213 5.04 -13.28 -17.41
N LEU A 214 6.28 -13.76 -17.49
CA LEU A 214 6.87 -14.30 -18.71
C LEU A 214 6.10 -15.52 -19.21
N CYS A 215 5.71 -16.44 -18.31
CA CYS A 215 4.89 -17.61 -18.66
C CYS A 215 3.54 -17.23 -19.27
N ASN A 216 2.90 -16.18 -18.74
CA ASN A 216 1.63 -15.68 -19.27
C ASN A 216 1.77 -14.95 -20.62
N ALA A 217 2.92 -14.33 -20.88
CA ALA A 217 3.22 -13.66 -22.13
C ALA A 217 3.60 -14.65 -23.26
N LEU A 218 4.14 -15.82 -22.91
CA LEU A 218 4.61 -16.86 -23.85
C LEU A 218 3.60 -18.00 -23.96
N ASN A 219 2.59 -17.87 -24.80
CA ASN A 219 1.54 -18.90 -24.97
C ASN A 219 2.04 -20.21 -25.60
N LYS A 220 3.15 -20.19 -26.32
CA LYS A 220 3.72 -21.33 -27.08
C LYS A 220 5.25 -21.46 -26.89
N GLY A 221 5.84 -20.63 -26.07
CA GLY A 221 7.27 -20.58 -25.80
C GLY A 221 7.65 -21.30 -24.51
N PHE A 222 8.89 -21.07 -24.07
CA PHE A 222 9.43 -21.65 -22.85
C PHE A 222 10.05 -20.57 -21.96
N VAL A 223 9.89 -20.71 -20.65
CA VAL A 223 10.57 -19.89 -19.65
C VAL A 223 11.51 -20.77 -18.83
N PHE A 224 12.79 -20.39 -18.77
CA PHE A 224 13.77 -21.00 -17.88
C PHE A 224 14.02 -20.08 -16.70
N GLY A 225 13.69 -20.54 -15.49
CA GLY A 225 13.92 -19.80 -14.25
C GLY A 225 15.15 -20.33 -13.52
N PHE A 226 16.02 -19.44 -13.07
CA PHE A 226 17.20 -19.74 -12.28
C PHE A 226 17.24 -18.90 -11.01
N ASP A 227 17.70 -19.48 -9.91
CA ASP A 227 18.02 -18.75 -8.68
C ASP A 227 19.09 -19.50 -7.90
N VAL A 228 19.91 -18.77 -7.16
CA VAL A 228 20.93 -19.35 -6.27
C VAL A 228 20.32 -19.89 -4.98
N GLN A 229 19.09 -19.46 -4.64
CA GLN A 229 18.37 -19.87 -3.44
C GLN A 229 17.33 -20.95 -3.77
N SER A 230 17.48 -22.12 -3.20
CA SER A 230 16.50 -23.21 -3.36
C SER A 230 15.08 -22.81 -2.91
N ALA A 231 14.97 -21.92 -1.92
CA ALA A 231 13.69 -21.40 -1.46
C ALA A 231 12.98 -20.58 -2.55
N ALA A 232 13.72 -19.78 -3.33
CA ALA A 232 13.18 -19.00 -4.44
C ALA A 232 12.63 -19.93 -5.54
N ILE A 233 13.37 -20.96 -5.91
CA ILE A 233 12.91 -21.96 -6.89
C ILE A 233 11.62 -22.65 -6.41
N ASN A 234 11.56 -23.07 -5.14
CA ASN A 234 10.37 -23.73 -4.58
C ASN A 234 9.15 -22.80 -4.54
N ASN A 235 9.34 -21.52 -4.18
CA ASN A 235 8.27 -20.51 -4.17
C ASN A 235 7.74 -20.27 -5.59
N THR A 236 8.64 -20.14 -6.57
CA THR A 236 8.29 -19.97 -7.98
C THR A 236 7.52 -21.17 -8.50
N ASP A 237 7.97 -22.39 -8.25
CA ASP A 237 7.29 -23.62 -8.67
C ASP A 237 5.87 -23.73 -8.09
N LYS A 238 5.71 -23.38 -6.81
CA LYS A 238 4.40 -23.30 -6.17
C LYS A 238 3.50 -22.26 -6.83
N LEU A 239 3.99 -21.03 -7.03
CA LEU A 239 3.23 -19.95 -7.65
C LEU A 239 2.76 -20.33 -9.07
N LEU A 240 3.63 -20.95 -9.87
CA LEU A 240 3.28 -21.39 -11.22
C LEU A 240 2.23 -22.53 -11.23
N LYS A 241 2.24 -23.42 -10.23
CA LYS A 241 1.23 -24.49 -10.10
C LYS A 241 -0.12 -23.94 -9.69
N ASP A 242 -0.15 -22.94 -8.83
CA ASP A 242 -1.38 -22.32 -8.30
C ASP A 242 -2.08 -21.40 -9.36
N ASN A 243 -1.40 -21.05 -10.47
CA ASN A 243 -1.88 -20.16 -11.53
C ASN A 243 -1.99 -20.85 -12.92
N LYS A 244 -1.97 -22.17 -12.95
CA LYS A 244 -2.33 -22.98 -14.12
C LYS A 244 -3.80 -23.33 -14.05
#